data_573dd095e7ae008a5382814c1f2414db
#
_entry.id   573dd095e7ae008a5382814c1f2414db
#
_cell.length_a   1.000
_cell.length_b   1.000
_cell.length_c   1.000
_cell.angle_alpha   90.00
_cell.angle_beta   90.00
_cell.angle_gamma   90.00
#
_symmetry.space_group_name_H-M   'P 1'
#
loop_
_entity.id
_entity.type
_entity.pdbx_description
1 polymer ?
#
loop_
_entity_poly.entity_id
_entity_poly.type
_entity_poly.pdbx_seq_one_letter_code
_entity_poly.pdbx_strand_id
1 'polypeptide(L)'
;MSDFAIKFENISKQYQLGSIGTGTLSHDLKRWWTIHVRGQEDPYLKIGQVNEQSDKSSDGIVWALRDINLEVKDGEVLGIIGKNGAGKSTLLKILSRVTTPTTGRITARGRIASLLEVGTGFHPEMTGRENIFMNGSIMGMTKSEIRSKFDEIVDFAGVAKYIDTPVKRYSSGMTVRLGFAIAAHLEPEILVVDEVLAVGDAEFQKKAIGKMQDVSQS
;
A
#
# COMPACT_ATOMS: atom_id res chain seq x y z
N MET A 1 -18.10 24.91 6.35
CA MET A 1 -17.00 24.18 5.68
C MET A 1 -17.06 22.76 6.17
N SER A 2 -17.01 21.76 5.29
CA SER A 2 -17.10 20.35 5.72
C SER A 2 -15.85 19.97 6.52
N ASP A 3 -16.08 19.42 7.70
CA ASP A 3 -15.09 19.19 8.78
C ASP A 3 -14.50 17.77 8.70
N PHE A 4 -14.26 17.27 7.47
CA PHE A 4 -13.72 15.91 7.25
C PHE A 4 -12.36 15.96 6.55
N ALA A 5 -11.43 15.10 6.99
CA ALA A 5 -10.16 14.79 6.31
C ALA A 5 -10.37 13.80 5.18
N ILE A 6 -11.17 12.75 5.43
CA ILE A 6 -11.43 11.67 4.46
C ILE A 6 -12.92 11.35 4.45
N LYS A 7 -13.47 11.13 3.24
CA LYS A 7 -14.84 10.67 3.06
C LYS A 7 -14.88 9.54 2.01
N PHE A 8 -15.47 8.42 2.42
CA PHE A 8 -15.75 7.26 1.57
C PHE A 8 -17.25 7.26 1.24
N GLU A 9 -17.60 7.21 -0.03
CA GLU A 9 -18.97 7.23 -0.53
C GLU A 9 -19.23 6.00 -1.39
N ASN A 10 -19.98 5.03 -0.86
CA ASN A 10 -20.43 3.78 -1.53
C ASN A 10 -19.27 2.99 -2.16
N ILE A 11 -18.14 2.91 -1.45
CA ILE A 11 -16.94 2.22 -1.94
C ILE A 11 -17.17 0.72 -1.98
N SER A 12 -17.04 0.17 -3.19
CA SER A 12 -17.01 -1.28 -3.39
C SER A 12 -15.81 -1.68 -4.24
N LYS A 13 -15.25 -2.85 -3.97
CA LYS A 13 -14.15 -3.43 -4.74
C LYS A 13 -14.40 -4.90 -4.99
N GLN A 14 -14.43 -5.29 -6.25
CA GLN A 14 -14.50 -6.67 -6.68
C GLN A 14 -13.20 -7.08 -7.39
N TYR A 15 -12.86 -8.35 -7.27
CA TYR A 15 -11.81 -9.00 -8.02
C TYR A 15 -12.38 -10.18 -8.78
N GLN A 16 -11.93 -10.37 -10.01
CA GLN A 16 -12.30 -11.54 -10.81
C GLN A 16 -11.24 -12.62 -10.63
N LEU A 17 -11.63 -13.77 -10.10
CA LEU A 17 -10.77 -14.94 -9.96
C LEU A 17 -10.72 -15.68 -11.29
N GLY A 18 -9.53 -16.11 -11.70
CA GLY A 18 -9.38 -17.03 -12.84
C GLY A 18 -9.25 -16.39 -14.23
N SER A 19 -9.23 -15.06 -14.37
CA SER A 19 -8.92 -14.42 -15.66
C SER A 19 -7.43 -14.05 -15.77
N ILE A 20 -6.54 -15.03 -15.66
CA ILE A 20 -5.20 -14.86 -16.20
C ILE A 20 -5.34 -15.09 -17.71
N GLY A 21 -5.43 -14.00 -18.46
CA GLY A 21 -5.30 -14.06 -19.91
C GLY A 21 -3.91 -14.64 -20.22
N THR A 22 -3.86 -15.87 -20.69
CA THR A 22 -2.61 -16.56 -21.00
C THR A 22 -1.91 -15.97 -22.22
N GLY A 23 -2.46 -14.90 -22.81
CA GLY A 23 -1.86 -14.16 -23.93
C GLY A 23 -1.67 -14.97 -25.22
N THR A 24 -2.12 -16.21 -25.26
CA THR A 24 -2.01 -17.08 -26.43
C THR A 24 -3.37 -17.58 -26.88
N LEU A 25 -3.78 -17.20 -28.09
CA LEU A 25 -5.05 -17.60 -28.73
C LEU A 25 -5.33 -19.10 -28.68
N SER A 26 -4.27 -19.92 -28.69
CA SER A 26 -4.39 -21.38 -28.61
C SER A 26 -4.88 -21.90 -27.26
N HIS A 27 -4.55 -21.21 -26.17
CA HIS A 27 -5.01 -21.54 -24.81
C HIS A 27 -6.47 -21.13 -24.61
N ASP A 28 -6.84 -19.97 -25.12
CA ASP A 28 -8.22 -19.45 -25.02
C ASP A 28 -9.18 -20.32 -25.85
N LEU A 29 -8.74 -20.78 -27.03
CA LEU A 29 -9.52 -21.69 -27.87
C LEU A 29 -9.70 -23.07 -27.22
N LYS A 30 -8.65 -23.59 -26.57
CA LYS A 30 -8.67 -24.87 -25.85
C LYS A 30 -9.56 -24.80 -24.60
N ARG A 31 -9.53 -23.67 -23.88
CA ARG A 31 -10.40 -23.35 -22.74
C ARG A 31 -11.86 -23.29 -23.16
N TRP A 32 -12.16 -22.51 -24.22
CA TRP A 32 -13.51 -22.39 -24.78
C TRP A 32 -14.06 -23.75 -25.20
N TRP A 33 -13.25 -24.57 -25.87
CA TRP A 33 -13.65 -25.92 -26.34
C TRP A 33 -13.91 -26.89 -25.18
N THR A 34 -13.12 -26.83 -24.12
CA THR A 34 -13.27 -27.68 -22.93
C THR A 34 -14.53 -27.34 -22.16
N ILE A 35 -14.85 -26.05 -22.01
CA ILE A 35 -16.04 -25.57 -21.30
C ILE A 35 -17.32 -25.79 -22.13
N HIS A 36 -17.34 -25.38 -23.39
CA HIS A 36 -18.56 -25.35 -24.19
C HIS A 36 -18.86 -26.64 -24.97
N VAL A 37 -17.86 -27.44 -25.30
CA VAL A 37 -18.04 -28.67 -26.06
C VAL A 37 -17.97 -29.92 -25.19
N ARG A 38 -17.14 -29.92 -24.15
CA ARG A 38 -17.00 -31.09 -23.25
C ARG A 38 -17.78 -30.94 -21.93
N GLY A 39 -18.33 -29.78 -21.63
CA GLY A 39 -19.10 -29.54 -20.40
C GLY A 39 -18.28 -29.77 -19.11
N GLN A 40 -16.95 -29.69 -19.21
CA GLN A 40 -16.05 -29.89 -18.06
C GLN A 40 -15.76 -28.55 -17.39
N GLU A 41 -15.57 -28.57 -16.07
CA GLU A 41 -15.14 -27.41 -15.32
C GLU A 41 -13.80 -26.88 -15.82
N ASP A 42 -13.62 -25.55 -15.80
CA ASP A 42 -12.40 -24.88 -16.24
C ASP A 42 -11.16 -25.49 -15.55
N PRO A 43 -10.21 -26.08 -16.29
CA PRO A 43 -9.03 -26.75 -15.72
C PRO A 43 -8.12 -25.80 -14.90
N TYR A 44 -8.29 -24.49 -15.07
CA TYR A 44 -7.51 -23.47 -14.33
C TYR A 44 -8.17 -22.99 -13.03
N LEU A 45 -9.38 -23.46 -12.71
CA LEU A 45 -10.08 -23.15 -11.46
C LEU A 45 -9.61 -23.98 -10.24
N LYS A 46 -8.66 -24.88 -10.41
CA LYS A 46 -8.23 -25.83 -9.37
C LYS A 46 -7.04 -25.38 -8.53
N ILE A 47 -6.74 -24.10 -8.44
CA ILE A 47 -5.66 -23.61 -7.55
C ILE A 47 -6.27 -22.72 -6.47
N GLY A 48 -6.44 -23.29 -5.26
CA GLY A 48 -6.76 -22.51 -4.08
C GLY A 48 -7.74 -23.24 -3.15
N GLN A 49 -7.21 -23.78 -2.08
CA GLN A 49 -8.01 -24.35 -1.00
C GLN A 49 -8.92 -23.27 -0.39
N VAL A 50 -10.17 -23.67 -0.27
CA VAL A 50 -11.22 -23.30 0.67
C VAL A 50 -10.88 -22.12 1.61
N ASN A 51 -11.35 -20.95 1.26
CA ASN A 51 -11.71 -19.93 2.24
C ASN A 51 -13.23 -20.02 2.44
N GLU A 52 -13.66 -20.51 3.61
CA GLU A 52 -15.06 -20.79 3.97
C GLU A 52 -15.97 -19.56 4.12
N GLN A 53 -15.70 -18.47 3.43
CA GLN A 53 -16.48 -17.23 3.53
C GLN A 53 -16.86 -16.61 2.18
N SER A 54 -16.98 -17.40 1.12
CA SER A 54 -17.56 -16.86 -0.12
C SER A 54 -18.91 -17.49 -0.36
N ASP A 55 -19.95 -16.66 -0.35
CA ASP A 55 -21.14 -16.95 -1.14
C ASP A 55 -20.66 -17.43 -2.51
N LYS A 56 -21.06 -18.63 -2.90
CA LYS A 56 -20.79 -19.23 -4.20
C LYS A 56 -21.51 -18.40 -5.26
N SER A 57 -20.97 -17.25 -5.62
CA SER A 57 -21.33 -16.59 -6.85
C SER A 57 -20.69 -17.37 -7.99
N SER A 58 -21.50 -17.92 -8.88
CA SER A 58 -21.14 -18.77 -10.00
C SER A 58 -20.22 -18.12 -11.05
N ASP A 59 -19.78 -16.89 -10.85
CA ASP A 59 -19.10 -16.08 -11.86
C ASP A 59 -17.62 -15.80 -11.56
N GLY A 60 -17.01 -16.45 -10.55
CA GLY A 60 -15.60 -16.21 -10.22
C GLY A 60 -15.30 -14.81 -9.71
N ILE A 61 -16.32 -14.05 -9.28
CA ILE A 61 -16.17 -12.69 -8.74
C ILE A 61 -16.14 -12.75 -7.22
N VAL A 62 -15.11 -12.15 -6.62
CA VAL A 62 -14.99 -11.98 -5.17
C VAL A 62 -15.06 -10.50 -4.81
N TRP A 63 -15.98 -10.17 -3.92
CA TRP A 63 -16.08 -8.83 -3.36
C TRP A 63 -15.18 -8.68 -2.15
N ALA A 64 -14.14 -7.86 -2.27
CA ALA A 64 -13.27 -7.52 -1.16
C ALA A 64 -13.88 -6.44 -0.26
N LEU A 65 -14.65 -5.52 -0.85
CA LEU A 65 -15.38 -4.46 -0.16
C LEU A 65 -16.76 -4.30 -0.80
N ARG A 66 -17.78 -4.01 0.02
CA ARG A 66 -19.13 -3.71 -0.45
C ARG A 66 -19.69 -2.51 0.29
N ASP A 67 -20.08 -1.48 -0.46
CA ASP A 67 -20.84 -0.31 -0.02
C ASP A 67 -20.31 0.32 1.28
N ILE A 68 -19.01 0.54 1.34
CA ILE A 68 -18.37 1.18 2.49
C ILE A 68 -18.63 2.68 2.46
N ASN A 69 -19.26 3.17 3.52
CA ASN A 69 -19.49 4.56 3.78
C ASN A 69 -18.86 4.94 5.11
N LEU A 70 -17.94 5.89 5.10
CA LEU A 70 -17.18 6.31 6.28
C LEU A 70 -16.72 7.75 6.10
N GLU A 71 -16.73 8.50 7.18
CA GLU A 71 -16.18 9.85 7.25
C GLU A 71 -15.21 9.94 8.41
N VAL A 72 -14.02 10.48 8.17
CA VAL A 72 -12.96 10.70 9.16
C VAL A 72 -12.73 12.19 9.26
N LYS A 73 -12.78 12.73 10.47
CA LYS A 73 -12.59 14.17 10.74
C LYS A 73 -11.11 14.53 10.81
N ASP A 74 -10.84 15.82 10.68
CA ASP A 74 -9.49 16.34 10.89
C ASP A 74 -9.03 16.04 12.34
N GLY A 75 -7.79 15.56 12.50
CA GLY A 75 -7.21 15.16 13.78
C GLY A 75 -7.73 13.84 14.35
N GLU A 76 -8.62 13.12 13.66
CA GLU A 76 -9.15 11.85 14.13
C GLU A 76 -8.19 10.69 13.85
N VAL A 77 -8.00 9.81 14.83
CA VAL A 77 -7.27 8.54 14.68
C VAL A 77 -8.26 7.40 14.47
N LEU A 78 -8.29 6.84 13.27
CA LEU A 78 -9.17 5.74 12.90
C LEU A 78 -8.43 4.40 12.96
N GLY A 79 -8.88 3.48 13.80
CA GLY A 79 -8.42 2.09 13.85
C GLY A 79 -9.33 1.16 13.04
N ILE A 80 -8.77 0.44 12.05
CA ILE A 80 -9.50 -0.54 11.23
C ILE A 80 -9.18 -1.95 11.72
N ILE A 81 -10.14 -2.60 12.36
CA ILE A 81 -10.00 -3.94 12.95
C ILE A 81 -10.86 -4.94 12.18
N GLY A 82 -10.35 -6.16 11.99
CA GLY A 82 -11.10 -7.23 11.31
C GLY A 82 -10.23 -8.47 11.09
N LYS A 83 -10.87 -9.58 10.75
CA LYS A 83 -10.21 -10.86 10.43
C LYS A 83 -9.31 -10.71 9.18
N ASN A 84 -8.35 -11.64 9.01
CA ASN A 84 -7.59 -11.73 7.76
C ASN A 84 -8.55 -11.97 6.59
N GLY A 85 -8.36 -11.26 5.48
CA GLY A 85 -9.26 -11.30 4.33
C GLY A 85 -10.51 -10.41 4.44
N ALA A 86 -10.71 -9.67 5.53
CA ALA A 86 -11.87 -8.76 5.68
C ALA A 86 -11.81 -7.49 4.80
N GLY A 87 -10.80 -7.33 3.95
CA GLY A 87 -10.68 -6.19 3.04
C GLY A 87 -9.94 -4.98 3.59
N LYS A 88 -9.38 -5.03 4.81
CA LYS A 88 -8.65 -3.91 5.44
C LYS A 88 -7.57 -3.33 4.53
N SER A 89 -6.62 -4.17 4.11
CA SER A 89 -5.52 -3.75 3.21
C SER A 89 -6.03 -3.29 1.83
N THR A 90 -7.16 -3.81 1.35
CA THR A 90 -7.79 -3.33 0.12
C THR A 90 -8.32 -1.91 0.29
N LEU A 91 -8.96 -1.60 1.42
CA LEU A 91 -9.46 -0.26 1.71
C LEU A 91 -8.31 0.74 1.80
N LEU A 92 -7.23 0.38 2.52
CA LEU A 92 -6.03 1.21 2.64
C LEU A 92 -5.35 1.43 1.29
N LYS A 93 -5.25 0.40 0.43
CA LYS A 93 -4.70 0.53 -0.93
C LYS A 93 -5.54 1.46 -1.83
N ILE A 94 -6.86 1.47 -1.68
CA ILE A 94 -7.72 2.40 -2.41
C ILE A 94 -7.50 3.82 -1.90
N LEU A 95 -7.43 4.04 -0.59
CA LEU A 95 -7.14 5.35 0.01
C LEU A 95 -5.78 5.88 -0.46
N SER A 96 -4.76 5.03 -0.48
CA SER A 96 -3.39 5.37 -0.93
C SER A 96 -3.26 5.45 -2.46
N ARG A 97 -4.35 5.31 -3.22
CA ARG A 97 -4.39 5.36 -4.70
C ARG A 97 -3.55 4.28 -5.40
N VAL A 98 -3.18 3.22 -4.70
CA VAL A 98 -2.49 2.04 -5.27
C VAL A 98 -3.43 1.23 -6.15
N THR A 99 -4.73 1.21 -5.80
CA THR A 99 -5.77 0.59 -6.63
C THR A 99 -7.03 1.47 -6.66
N THR A 100 -7.81 1.35 -7.73
CA THR A 100 -9.07 2.09 -7.86
C THR A 100 -10.23 1.28 -7.29
N PRO A 101 -11.27 1.92 -6.72
CA PRO A 101 -12.50 1.23 -6.37
C PRO A 101 -13.23 0.77 -7.63
N THR A 102 -14.09 -0.25 -7.51
CA THR A 102 -14.99 -0.66 -8.61
C THR A 102 -16.17 0.28 -8.71
N THR A 103 -16.73 0.69 -7.58
CA THR A 103 -17.78 1.71 -7.48
C THR A 103 -17.50 2.65 -6.31
N GLY A 104 -18.14 3.81 -6.33
CA GLY A 104 -18.02 4.81 -5.29
C GLY A 104 -16.84 5.76 -5.49
N ARG A 105 -16.64 6.65 -4.51
CA ARG A 105 -15.62 7.70 -4.55
C ARG A 105 -15.03 7.94 -3.16
N ILE A 106 -13.71 8.18 -3.12
CA ILE A 106 -13.02 8.70 -1.93
C ILE A 106 -12.65 10.16 -2.18
N THR A 107 -13.01 11.00 -1.25
CA THR A 107 -12.57 12.39 -1.19
C THR A 107 -11.66 12.54 0.03
N ALA A 108 -10.43 13.01 -0.19
CA ALA A 108 -9.47 13.28 0.87
C ALA A 108 -8.90 14.69 0.69
N ARG A 109 -8.58 15.35 1.80
CA ARG A 109 -8.00 16.70 1.83
C ARG A 109 -6.59 16.61 2.33
N GLY A 110 -5.69 17.27 1.62
CA GLY A 110 -4.28 17.26 1.96
C GLY A 110 -3.48 16.12 1.33
N ARG A 111 -2.24 16.02 1.74
CA ARG A 111 -1.27 15.03 1.29
C ARG A 111 -1.46 13.72 2.05
N ILE A 112 -1.57 12.62 1.33
CA ILE A 112 -1.67 11.28 1.93
C ILE A 112 -0.29 10.64 1.88
N ALA A 113 0.26 10.28 3.04
CA ALA A 113 1.41 9.38 3.13
C ALA A 113 0.96 7.98 3.52
N SER A 114 1.46 6.99 2.80
CA SER A 114 1.17 5.59 3.07
C SER A 114 2.44 4.84 3.44
N LEU A 115 2.42 4.23 4.61
CA LEU A 115 3.48 3.32 5.05
C LEU A 115 3.27 1.87 4.59
N LEU A 116 2.26 1.60 3.77
CA LEU A 116 1.95 0.28 3.22
C LEU A 116 3.11 -0.29 2.38
N GLU A 117 3.87 0.57 1.75
CA GLU A 117 4.90 0.21 0.77
C GLU A 117 6.26 0.81 1.11
N VAL A 118 6.57 0.92 2.41
CA VAL A 118 7.87 1.43 2.88
C VAL A 118 9.01 0.61 2.29
N GLY A 119 9.91 1.28 1.57
CA GLY A 119 11.06 0.64 0.90
C GLY A 119 10.74 0.06 -0.49
N THR A 120 9.49 0.09 -0.94
CA THR A 120 9.16 -0.18 -2.34
C THR A 120 9.52 1.03 -3.21
N GLY A 121 9.93 0.77 -4.45
CA GLY A 121 10.30 1.85 -5.39
C GLY A 121 11.74 2.35 -5.26
N PHE A 122 12.59 1.75 -4.41
CA PHE A 122 14.01 2.04 -4.45
C PHE A 122 14.66 1.46 -5.71
N HIS A 123 15.46 2.28 -6.38
CA HIS A 123 16.24 1.84 -7.52
C HIS A 123 17.55 1.20 -7.00
N PRO A 124 17.81 -0.08 -7.24
CA PRO A 124 18.93 -0.81 -6.63
C PRO A 124 20.31 -0.27 -7.04
N GLU A 125 20.44 0.30 -8.24
CA GLU A 125 21.71 0.85 -8.74
C GLU A 125 21.98 2.28 -8.25
N MET A 126 20.96 2.98 -7.76
CA MET A 126 21.11 4.32 -7.19
C MET A 126 21.62 4.26 -5.75
N THR A 127 22.36 5.28 -5.35
CA THR A 127 22.82 5.47 -3.98
C THR A 127 21.66 5.73 -3.02
N GLY A 128 21.88 5.61 -1.72
CA GLY A 128 20.89 6.00 -0.71
C GLY A 128 20.45 7.46 -0.88
N ARG A 129 21.40 8.35 -1.15
CA ARG A 129 21.15 9.78 -1.44
C ARG A 129 20.18 9.97 -2.60
N GLU A 130 20.46 9.37 -3.74
CA GLU A 130 19.62 9.47 -4.92
C GLU A 130 18.22 8.87 -4.68
N ASN A 131 18.15 7.75 -3.96
CA ASN A 131 16.88 7.14 -3.57
C ASN A 131 16.06 8.03 -2.62
N ILE A 132 16.67 8.77 -1.69
CA ILE A 132 15.97 9.74 -0.85
C ILE A 132 15.30 10.79 -1.73
N PHE A 133 16.02 11.38 -2.69
CA PHE A 133 15.43 12.39 -3.57
C PHE A 133 14.34 11.81 -4.48
N MET A 134 14.56 10.63 -5.03
CA MET A 134 13.59 9.97 -5.91
C MET A 134 12.31 9.60 -5.13
N ASN A 135 12.44 8.87 -4.02
CA ASN A 135 11.29 8.46 -3.23
C ASN A 135 10.56 9.62 -2.56
N GLY A 136 11.29 10.58 -2.00
CA GLY A 136 10.68 11.79 -1.45
C GLY A 136 9.84 12.52 -2.49
N SER A 137 10.33 12.63 -3.73
CA SER A 137 9.57 13.24 -4.83
C SER A 137 8.35 12.42 -5.24
N ILE A 138 8.45 11.08 -5.28
CA ILE A 138 7.31 10.18 -5.55
C ILE A 138 6.24 10.33 -4.47
N MET A 139 6.65 10.50 -3.22
CA MET A 139 5.75 10.72 -2.07
C MET A 139 5.21 12.16 -2.01
N GLY A 140 5.59 13.05 -2.95
CA GLY A 140 5.06 14.41 -3.07
C GLY A 140 5.87 15.47 -2.33
N MET A 141 7.09 15.20 -1.87
CA MET A 141 7.99 16.23 -1.36
C MET A 141 8.60 17.04 -2.51
N THR A 142 8.71 18.33 -2.31
CA THR A 142 9.49 19.17 -3.20
C THR A 142 10.99 18.94 -3.01
N LYS A 143 11.80 19.25 -4.03
CA LYS A 143 13.26 19.12 -3.92
C LYS A 143 13.85 19.97 -2.78
N SER A 144 13.22 21.09 -2.47
CA SER A 144 13.62 21.97 -1.36
C SER A 144 13.33 21.31 0.00
N GLU A 145 12.14 20.73 0.17
CA GLU A 145 11.77 19.99 1.38
C GLU A 145 12.71 18.80 1.62
N ILE A 146 12.99 18.02 0.58
CA ILE A 146 13.91 16.89 0.69
C ILE A 146 15.30 17.38 1.12
N ARG A 147 15.78 18.47 0.54
CA ARG A 147 17.10 19.01 0.87
C ARG A 147 17.19 19.53 2.30
N SER A 148 16.15 20.19 2.79
CA SER A 148 16.12 20.70 4.17
C SER A 148 16.05 19.60 5.21
N LYS A 149 15.40 18.46 4.90
CA LYS A 149 15.23 17.32 5.79
C LYS A 149 16.24 16.18 5.57
N PHE A 150 17.16 16.38 4.63
CA PHE A 150 18.06 15.31 4.18
C PHE A 150 18.89 14.71 5.32
N ASP A 151 19.55 15.56 6.11
CA ASP A 151 20.42 15.11 7.17
C ASP A 151 19.63 14.41 8.30
N GLU A 152 18.44 14.92 8.61
CA GLU A 152 17.54 14.29 9.59
C GLU A 152 17.07 12.91 9.12
N ILE A 153 16.74 12.75 7.83
CA ILE A 153 16.36 11.46 7.24
C ILE A 153 17.52 10.46 7.34
N VAL A 154 18.73 10.89 7.00
CA VAL A 154 19.93 10.05 7.02
C VAL A 154 20.26 9.60 8.43
N ASP A 155 20.22 10.52 9.39
CA ASP A 155 20.51 10.25 10.82
C ASP A 155 19.43 9.36 11.43
N PHE A 156 18.16 9.61 11.10
CA PHE A 156 17.05 8.77 11.54
C PHE A 156 17.20 7.33 11.06
N ALA A 157 17.53 7.13 9.79
CA ALA A 157 17.74 5.82 9.19
C ALA A 157 19.01 5.11 9.71
N GLY A 158 19.99 5.88 10.24
CA GLY A 158 21.27 5.35 10.69
C GLY A 158 22.16 4.82 9.55
N VAL A 159 22.06 5.41 8.36
CA VAL A 159 22.78 4.95 7.15
C VAL A 159 23.85 5.93 6.66
N ALA A 160 24.26 6.91 7.46
CA ALA A 160 25.17 7.98 7.07
C ALA A 160 26.45 7.46 6.41
N LYS A 161 27.07 6.40 6.92
CA LYS A 161 28.29 5.78 6.38
C LYS A 161 28.10 5.19 4.97
N TYR A 162 26.87 4.86 4.61
CA TYR A 162 26.55 4.15 3.36
C TYR A 162 25.74 5.00 2.40
N ILE A 163 25.50 6.28 2.72
CA ILE A 163 24.56 7.12 1.98
C ILE A 163 24.90 7.29 0.48
N ASP A 164 26.17 7.27 0.15
CA ASP A 164 26.67 7.36 -1.23
C ASP A 164 27.01 5.98 -1.84
N THR A 165 26.55 4.88 -1.18
CA THR A 165 26.66 3.51 -1.68
C THR A 165 25.35 3.09 -2.37
N PRO A 166 25.39 2.36 -3.51
CA PRO A 166 24.19 1.82 -4.16
C PRO A 166 23.37 0.93 -3.23
N VAL A 167 22.03 1.12 -3.24
CA VAL A 167 21.11 0.44 -2.31
C VAL A 167 21.11 -1.07 -2.48
N LYS A 168 21.50 -1.61 -3.62
CA LYS A 168 21.70 -3.06 -3.81
C LYS A 168 22.72 -3.68 -2.82
N ARG A 169 23.57 -2.86 -2.20
CA ARG A 169 24.54 -3.28 -1.19
C ARG A 169 24.03 -3.09 0.24
N TYR A 170 22.84 -2.55 0.42
CA TYR A 170 22.22 -2.39 1.73
C TYR A 170 21.70 -3.73 2.23
N SER A 171 21.69 -3.93 3.54
CA SER A 171 20.88 -4.99 4.13
C SER A 171 19.38 -4.67 4.00
N SER A 172 18.54 -5.69 4.06
CA SER A 172 17.06 -5.48 4.06
C SER A 172 16.63 -4.51 5.15
N GLY A 173 17.22 -4.61 6.36
CA GLY A 173 16.95 -3.68 7.45
C GLY A 173 17.36 -2.24 7.15
N MET A 174 18.49 -2.01 6.48
CA MET A 174 18.90 -0.66 6.06
C MET A 174 17.93 -0.06 5.05
N THR A 175 17.51 -0.85 4.06
CA THR A 175 16.56 -0.41 3.03
C THR A 175 15.24 0.00 3.66
N VAL A 176 14.72 -0.81 4.56
CA VAL A 176 13.46 -0.54 5.24
C VAL A 176 13.56 0.68 6.16
N ARG A 177 14.63 0.80 6.95
CA ARG A 177 14.86 1.97 7.81
C ARG A 177 14.96 3.25 7.00
N LEU A 178 15.63 3.23 5.84
CA LEU A 178 15.72 4.39 4.96
C LEU A 178 14.35 4.76 4.37
N GLY A 179 13.58 3.79 3.87
CA GLY A 179 12.23 4.03 3.36
C GLY A 179 11.30 4.61 4.42
N PHE A 180 11.34 4.05 5.63
CA PHE A 180 10.57 4.57 6.75
C PHE A 180 11.01 6.00 7.15
N ALA A 181 12.32 6.27 7.19
CA ALA A 181 12.84 7.60 7.49
C ALA A 181 12.31 8.66 6.53
N ILE A 182 12.27 8.36 5.22
CA ILE A 182 11.71 9.27 4.22
C ILE A 182 10.23 9.53 4.52
N ALA A 183 9.45 8.46 4.74
CA ALA A 183 8.02 8.56 5.00
C ALA A 183 7.69 9.31 6.31
N ALA A 184 8.48 9.10 7.36
CA ALA A 184 8.30 9.77 8.66
C ALA A 184 8.61 11.27 8.64
N HIS A 185 9.37 11.75 7.63
CA HIS A 185 9.69 13.16 7.46
C HIS A 185 8.83 13.86 6.39
N LEU A 186 7.80 13.18 5.89
CA LEU A 186 6.92 13.73 4.86
C LEU A 186 5.96 14.82 5.39
N GLU A 187 5.64 14.81 6.68
CA GLU A 187 4.63 15.67 7.31
C GLU A 187 3.32 15.71 6.50
N PRO A 188 2.65 14.57 6.41
CA PRO A 188 1.38 14.47 5.68
C PRO A 188 0.22 14.92 6.57
N GLU A 189 -0.83 15.46 5.97
CA GLU A 189 -2.09 15.72 6.66
C GLU A 189 -2.88 14.42 6.95
N ILE A 190 -2.63 13.37 6.16
CA ILE A 190 -3.24 12.05 6.34
C ILE A 190 -2.15 10.98 6.32
N LEU A 191 -1.98 10.28 7.44
CA LEU A 191 -1.03 9.18 7.56
C LEU A 191 -1.75 7.83 7.56
N VAL A 192 -1.42 6.98 6.57
CA VAL A 192 -1.96 5.62 6.46
C VAL A 192 -0.92 4.61 6.92
N VAL A 193 -1.25 3.86 7.96
CA VAL A 193 -0.35 2.89 8.60
C VAL A 193 -0.97 1.50 8.50
N ASP A 194 -0.20 0.48 8.12
CA ASP A 194 -0.58 -0.93 8.17
C ASP A 194 0.27 -1.66 9.23
N GLU A 195 0.11 -2.96 9.37
CA GLU A 195 0.87 -3.84 10.29
C GLU A 195 2.41 -3.74 10.16
N VAL A 196 2.91 -3.01 9.17
CA VAL A 196 4.34 -2.86 8.82
C VAL A 196 5.18 -2.15 9.90
N LEU A 197 4.58 -1.65 10.99
CA LEU A 197 5.32 -1.07 12.13
C LEU A 197 6.22 -2.09 12.87
N ALA A 198 6.08 -3.38 12.59
CA ALA A 198 6.95 -4.43 13.12
C ALA A 198 8.31 -4.54 12.41
N VAL A 199 8.69 -3.56 11.57
CA VAL A 199 9.90 -3.61 10.75
C VAL A 199 11.06 -2.89 11.43
N GLY A 200 12.25 -3.50 11.36
CA GLY A 200 13.44 -3.00 12.01
C GLY A 200 13.68 -3.64 13.38
N ASP A 201 14.74 -3.20 14.07
CA ASP A 201 15.01 -3.60 15.45
C ASP A 201 14.12 -2.86 16.45
N ALA A 202 14.08 -3.34 17.69
CA ALA A 202 13.23 -2.77 18.75
C ALA A 202 13.54 -1.30 19.05
N GLU A 203 14.78 -0.87 18.85
CA GLU A 203 15.21 0.52 19.04
C GLU A 203 14.63 1.42 17.93
N PHE A 204 14.75 0.98 16.68
CA PHE A 204 14.18 1.71 15.55
C PHE A 204 12.66 1.78 15.62
N GLN A 205 11.99 0.70 16.03
CA GLN A 205 10.53 0.69 16.22
C GLN A 205 10.07 1.74 17.23
N LYS A 206 10.74 1.88 18.38
CA LYS A 206 10.44 2.92 19.38
C LYS A 206 10.61 4.32 18.80
N LYS A 207 11.71 4.54 18.08
CA LYS A 207 11.99 5.81 17.40
C LYS A 207 10.94 6.15 16.35
N ALA A 208 10.53 5.15 15.59
CA ALA A 208 9.50 5.24 14.57
C ALA A 208 8.13 5.64 15.15
N ILE A 209 7.71 4.94 16.22
CA ILE A 209 6.44 5.23 16.91
C ILE A 209 6.45 6.64 17.51
N GLY A 210 7.56 7.05 18.14
CA GLY A 210 7.71 8.40 18.69
C GLY A 210 7.53 9.48 17.62
N LYS A 211 8.22 9.33 16.47
CA LYS A 211 8.09 10.29 15.35
C LYS A 211 6.67 10.37 14.79
N MET A 212 5.96 9.23 14.72
CA MET A 212 4.56 9.21 14.28
C MET A 212 3.62 9.92 15.24
N GLN A 213 3.85 9.77 16.55
CA GLN A 213 3.06 10.50 17.57
C GLN A 213 3.28 12.01 17.45
N ASP A 214 4.51 12.45 17.21
CA ASP A 214 4.82 13.87 17.01
C ASP A 214 4.09 14.43 15.78
N VAL A 215 4.08 13.67 14.67
CA VAL A 215 3.37 14.06 13.43
C VAL A 215 1.85 14.10 13.63
N SER A 216 1.29 13.23 14.48
CA SER A 216 -0.17 13.22 14.74
C SER A 216 -0.65 14.35 15.65
N GLN A 217 0.26 15.07 16.31
CA GLN A 217 -0.06 16.16 17.25
C GLN A 217 0.25 17.55 16.67
N SER A 218 0.88 17.63 15.51
CA SER A 218 1.22 18.87 14.80
C SER A 218 0.18 19.22 13.75
#